data_60d8e3113bbc0fb17619466911efbea5
#
_entry.id   60d8e3113bbc0fb17619466911efbea5
#
_cell.length_a   1.000
_cell.length_b   1.000
_cell.length_c   1.000
_cell.angle_alpha   90.00
_cell.angle_beta   90.00
_cell.angle_gamma   90.00
#
_symmetry.space_group_name_H-M   'P 1'
#
loop_
_entity.id
_entity.type
_entity.pdbx_description
1 polymer ?
#
loop_
_entity_poly.entity_id
_entity_poly.type
_entity_poly.pdbx_seq_one_letter_code
_entity_poly.pdbx_strand_id
1 'polypeptide(L)'
;MTFCAEPRGSDVLTRHSDAIFDAVRHRQESATWYCLIFLLMPDHAHALLRFPDPAHPMRRTIADFKRWTGRSGGFTWQRDFFDHRLRREESADEKADYILMNPVRAGLVDEPEQWPHVFIARDALG
;
A
#
# COMPACT_ATOMS: atom_id res chain seq x y z
N MET A 1 1.20 -7.60 0.82
CA MET A 1 0.14 -7.35 1.82
C MET A 1 -1.07 -6.74 1.16
N THR A 2 -2.24 -7.06 1.66
CA THR A 2 -3.50 -6.50 1.18
C THR A 2 -4.28 -5.94 2.36
N PHE A 3 -4.70 -4.67 2.25
CA PHE A 3 -5.48 -3.98 3.26
C PHE A 3 -6.82 -3.59 2.65
N CYS A 4 -7.92 -3.84 3.36
CA CYS A 4 -9.25 -3.50 2.88
C CYS A 4 -9.87 -2.38 3.70
N ALA A 5 -10.56 -1.46 3.02
CA ALA A 5 -11.30 -0.37 3.67
C ALA A 5 -12.79 -0.64 3.64
N GLU A 6 -13.51 0.04 4.51
CA GLU A 6 -14.96 -0.02 4.58
C GLU A 6 -15.58 1.32 4.15
N PRO A 7 -16.74 1.29 3.51
CA PRO A 7 -17.45 0.10 3.05
C PRO A 7 -16.86 -0.47 1.76
N ARG A 8 -16.96 -1.80 1.59
CA ARG A 8 -16.53 -2.45 0.37
C ARG A 8 -17.35 -1.94 -0.81
N GLY A 9 -16.65 -1.82 -1.95
CA GLY A 9 -17.27 -1.28 -3.15
C GLY A 9 -17.25 0.24 -3.26
N SER A 10 -16.74 0.93 -2.23
CA SER A 10 -16.59 2.39 -2.26
C SER A 10 -15.28 2.79 -2.94
N ASP A 11 -15.11 4.10 -3.19
CA ASP A 11 -13.88 4.68 -3.72
C ASP A 11 -13.08 5.44 -2.65
N VAL A 12 -13.28 5.07 -1.40
CA VAL A 12 -12.79 5.84 -0.25
C VAL A 12 -11.26 6.02 -0.26
N LEU A 13 -10.52 5.01 -0.68
CA LEU A 13 -9.04 5.10 -0.67
C LEU A 13 -8.53 6.03 -1.76
N THR A 14 -9.07 5.94 -2.97
CA THR A 14 -8.62 6.82 -4.05
C THR A 14 -9.03 8.28 -3.82
N ARG A 15 -10.17 8.52 -3.15
CA ARG A 15 -10.56 9.86 -2.73
C ARG A 15 -9.60 10.48 -1.72
N HIS A 16 -8.97 9.66 -0.88
CA HIS A 16 -8.04 10.11 0.16
C HIS A 16 -6.59 9.76 -0.16
N SER A 17 -6.27 9.56 -1.42
CA SER A 17 -4.94 9.09 -1.83
C SER A 17 -3.81 10.01 -1.38
N ASP A 18 -3.99 11.33 -1.44
CA ASP A 18 -2.94 12.27 -1.05
C ASP A 18 -2.55 12.10 0.43
N ALA A 19 -3.53 12.05 1.32
CA ALA A 19 -3.28 11.87 2.74
C ALA A 19 -2.66 10.50 3.04
N ILE A 20 -3.11 9.46 2.34
CA ILE A 20 -2.58 8.11 2.53
C ILE A 20 -1.12 8.05 2.07
N PHE A 21 -0.81 8.61 0.90
CA PHE A 21 0.57 8.60 0.39
C PHE A 21 1.51 9.50 1.21
N ASP A 22 1.01 10.59 1.78
CA ASP A 22 1.80 11.37 2.74
C ASP A 22 2.22 10.52 3.94
N ALA A 23 1.29 9.70 4.45
CA ALA A 23 1.60 8.78 5.55
C ALA A 23 2.58 7.69 5.12
N VAL A 24 2.47 7.18 3.88
CA VAL A 24 3.41 6.21 3.33
C VAL A 24 4.82 6.80 3.27
N ARG A 25 4.95 8.00 2.71
CA ARG A 25 6.24 8.69 2.57
C ARG A 25 6.86 9.01 3.92
N HIS A 26 6.06 9.45 4.87
CA HIS A 26 6.53 9.78 6.21
C HIS A 26 7.20 8.58 6.86
N ARG A 27 6.59 7.40 6.76
CA ARG A 27 7.14 6.16 7.32
C ARG A 27 8.38 5.69 6.59
N GLN A 28 8.45 5.94 5.30
CA GLN A 28 9.63 5.66 4.49
C GLN A 28 10.80 6.55 4.92
N GLU A 29 10.55 7.85 5.04
CA GLU A 29 11.57 8.83 5.42
C GLU A 29 12.07 8.63 6.85
N SER A 30 11.18 8.23 7.77
CA SER A 30 11.55 7.97 9.16
C SER A 30 12.15 6.58 9.38
N ALA A 31 12.31 5.79 8.31
CA ALA A 31 12.82 4.42 8.35
C ALA A 31 12.00 3.47 9.24
N THR A 32 10.72 3.78 9.44
CA THR A 32 9.80 2.93 10.18
C THR A 32 9.49 1.67 9.38
N TRP A 33 9.38 1.80 8.07
CA TRP A 33 9.31 0.69 7.15
C TRP A 33 10.11 1.00 5.89
N TYR A 34 10.37 -0.03 5.09
CA TYR A 34 10.83 0.14 3.71
C TYR A 34 9.70 -0.31 2.79
N CYS A 35 9.19 0.62 2.00
CA CYS A 35 8.08 0.37 1.08
C CYS A 35 8.61 0.36 -0.35
N LEU A 36 8.52 -0.80 -1.03
CA LEU A 36 8.88 -0.90 -2.43
C LEU A 36 7.76 -0.38 -3.33
N ILE A 37 6.52 -0.76 -3.02
CA ILE A 37 5.33 -0.31 -3.74
C ILE A 37 4.14 -0.25 -2.79
N PHE A 38 3.32 0.78 -2.94
CA PHE A 38 2.05 0.91 -2.25
C PHE A 38 1.02 1.39 -3.28
N LEU A 39 0.08 0.53 -3.63
CA LEU A 39 -0.92 0.83 -4.66
C LEU A 39 -2.31 0.84 -4.03
N LEU A 40 -3.06 1.92 -4.28
CA LEU A 40 -4.44 2.05 -3.83
C LEU A 40 -5.39 1.66 -4.95
N MET A 41 -6.20 0.65 -4.69
CA MET A 41 -7.45 0.40 -5.41
C MET A 41 -8.55 1.19 -4.72
N PRO A 42 -9.75 1.32 -5.30
CA PRO A 42 -10.78 2.18 -4.68
C PRO A 42 -11.11 1.83 -3.22
N ASP A 43 -11.17 0.54 -2.87
CA ASP A 43 -11.56 0.10 -1.53
C ASP A 43 -10.57 -0.83 -0.85
N HIS A 44 -9.40 -1.03 -1.46
CA HIS A 44 -8.34 -1.85 -0.87
C HIS A 44 -6.98 -1.42 -1.41
N ALA A 45 -5.93 -1.85 -0.74
CA ALA A 45 -4.56 -1.50 -1.10
C ALA A 45 -3.68 -2.73 -1.13
N HIS A 46 -2.70 -2.71 -2.03
CA HIS A 46 -1.66 -3.73 -2.12
C HIS A 46 -0.31 -3.07 -1.88
N ALA A 47 0.54 -3.73 -1.09
CA ALA A 47 1.85 -3.18 -0.76
C ALA A 47 2.90 -4.26 -0.60
N LEU A 48 4.16 -3.90 -0.92
CA LEU A 48 5.33 -4.68 -0.54
C LEU A 48 6.10 -3.85 0.48
N LEU A 49 6.14 -4.34 1.71
CA LEU A 49 6.71 -3.65 2.85
C LEU A 49 7.75 -4.54 3.54
N ARG A 50 8.81 -3.91 4.04
CA ARG A 50 9.79 -4.53 4.93
C ARG A 50 9.82 -3.75 6.24
N PHE A 51 10.08 -4.45 7.33
CA PHE A 51 10.14 -3.88 8.66
C PHE A 51 11.49 -4.22 9.28
N PRO A 52 12.55 -3.49 8.86
CA PRO A 52 13.92 -3.85 9.25
C PRO A 52 14.24 -3.52 10.70
N ASP A 53 13.54 -2.56 11.31
CA ASP A 53 13.82 -2.11 12.67
C ASP A 53 12.94 -2.86 13.68
N PRO A 54 13.55 -3.65 14.61
CA PRO A 54 12.78 -4.35 15.64
C PRO A 54 11.98 -3.43 16.56
N ALA A 55 12.35 -2.14 16.66
CA ALA A 55 11.58 -1.16 17.43
C ALA A 55 10.24 -0.81 16.77
N HIS A 56 10.09 -1.13 15.49
CA HIS A 56 8.87 -0.87 14.70
C HIS A 56 8.36 -2.18 14.08
N PRO A 57 7.80 -3.11 14.89
CA PRO A 57 7.33 -4.38 14.36
C PRO A 57 6.13 -4.22 13.44
N MET A 58 6.00 -5.15 12.50
CA MET A 58 5.03 -5.12 11.41
C MET A 58 3.61 -4.81 11.88
N ARG A 59 3.07 -5.59 12.82
CA ARG A 59 1.67 -5.46 13.24
C ARG A 59 1.38 -4.09 13.85
N ARG A 60 2.30 -3.62 14.67
CA ARG A 60 2.16 -2.31 15.33
C ARG A 60 2.24 -1.17 14.33
N THR A 61 3.20 -1.25 13.42
CA THR A 61 3.39 -0.22 12.39
C THR A 61 2.17 -0.12 11.48
N ILE A 62 1.63 -1.26 11.06
CA ILE A 62 0.41 -1.29 10.24
C ILE A 62 -0.79 -0.74 11.01
N ALA A 63 -0.94 -1.12 12.27
CA ALA A 63 -2.04 -0.62 13.10
C ALA A 63 -1.97 0.91 13.25
N ASP A 64 -0.77 1.44 13.49
CA ASP A 64 -0.56 2.89 13.59
C ASP A 64 -0.85 3.61 12.27
N PHE A 65 -0.41 3.04 11.16
CA PHE A 65 -0.69 3.57 9.82
C PHE A 65 -2.21 3.63 9.55
N LYS A 66 -2.91 2.55 9.85
CA LYS A 66 -4.36 2.49 9.67
C LYS A 66 -5.09 3.52 10.55
N ARG A 67 -4.66 3.64 11.79
CA ARG A 67 -5.26 4.60 12.72
C ARG A 67 -5.07 6.03 12.24
N TRP A 68 -3.85 6.36 11.83
CA TRP A 68 -3.52 7.71 11.37
C TRP A 68 -4.31 8.06 10.10
N THR A 69 -4.26 7.20 9.08
CA THR A 69 -4.91 7.47 7.79
C THR A 69 -6.43 7.46 7.91
N GLY A 70 -6.98 6.57 8.72
CA GLY A 70 -8.43 6.52 8.96
C GLY A 70 -8.94 7.80 9.62
N ARG A 71 -8.21 8.32 10.60
CA ARG A 71 -8.57 9.58 11.27
C ARG A 71 -8.45 10.76 10.32
N SER A 72 -7.35 10.84 9.58
CA SER A 72 -7.10 11.94 8.65
C SER A 72 -8.10 11.98 7.51
N GLY A 73 -8.53 10.82 7.02
CA GLY A 73 -9.46 10.71 5.90
C GLY A 73 -10.92 10.55 6.30
N GLY A 74 -11.19 10.30 7.58
CA GLY A 74 -12.55 10.06 8.05
C GLY A 74 -13.15 8.77 7.54
N PHE A 75 -12.32 7.73 7.35
CA PHE A 75 -12.78 6.41 6.89
C PHE A 75 -12.26 5.32 7.82
N THR A 76 -12.74 4.10 7.61
CA THR A 76 -12.40 2.95 8.44
C THR A 76 -11.75 1.86 7.61
N TRP A 77 -10.58 1.40 8.07
CA TRP A 77 -9.96 0.19 7.54
C TRP A 77 -10.57 -1.03 8.22
N GLN A 78 -10.60 -2.15 7.49
CA GLN A 78 -10.88 -3.43 8.13
C GLN A 78 -9.75 -3.76 9.11
N ARG A 79 -10.10 -4.42 10.19
CA ARG A 79 -9.18 -4.67 11.30
C ARG A 79 -7.96 -5.49 10.89
N ASP A 80 -8.18 -6.53 10.11
CA ASP A 80 -7.12 -7.45 9.70
C ASP A 80 -6.54 -7.08 8.35
N PHE A 81 -5.48 -7.73 7.98
CA PHE A 81 -4.85 -7.60 6.66
C PHE A 81 -4.36 -8.98 6.23
N PHE A 82 -4.20 -9.13 4.92
CA PHE A 82 -3.66 -10.35 4.34
C PHE A 82 -2.17 -10.14 4.06
N ASP A 83 -1.34 -10.99 4.68
CA ASP A 83 0.11 -10.94 4.52
C ASP A 83 0.54 -12.14 3.67
N HIS A 84 1.23 -11.86 2.56
CA HIS A 84 1.86 -12.87 1.74
C HIS A 84 3.36 -12.56 1.70
N ARG A 85 4.14 -13.38 2.39
CA ARG A 85 5.58 -13.26 2.38
C ARG A 85 6.15 -13.81 1.09
N LEU A 86 7.14 -13.12 0.52
CA LEU A 86 7.81 -13.58 -0.68
C LEU A 86 8.48 -14.93 -0.41
N ARG A 87 8.26 -15.85 -1.32
CA ARG A 87 8.98 -17.13 -1.30
C ARG A 87 10.40 -16.88 -1.77
N ARG A 88 11.30 -17.84 -1.46
CA ARG A 88 12.71 -17.73 -1.78
C ARG A 88 12.95 -17.50 -3.28
N GLU A 89 12.15 -18.11 -4.13
CA GLU A 89 12.26 -18.00 -5.58
C GLU A 89 11.48 -16.82 -6.18
N GLU A 90 10.73 -16.08 -5.38
CA GLU A 90 9.98 -14.93 -5.87
C GLU A 90 10.86 -13.68 -5.85
N SER A 91 10.83 -12.92 -6.95
CA SER A 91 11.49 -11.63 -7.04
C SER A 91 10.55 -10.53 -6.51
N ALA A 92 11.09 -9.58 -5.73
CA ALA A 92 10.33 -8.42 -5.29
C ALA A 92 9.88 -7.56 -6.48
N ASP A 93 10.72 -7.44 -7.51
CA ASP A 93 10.37 -6.69 -8.73
C ASP A 93 9.22 -7.36 -9.48
N GLU A 94 9.25 -8.67 -9.61
CA GLU A 94 8.15 -9.41 -10.25
C GLU A 94 6.85 -9.22 -9.49
N LYS A 95 6.90 -9.25 -8.15
CA LYS A 95 5.72 -9.04 -7.33
C LYS A 95 5.22 -7.61 -7.44
N ALA A 96 6.12 -6.63 -7.50
CA ALA A 96 5.74 -5.23 -7.71
C ALA A 96 5.06 -5.05 -9.07
N ASP A 97 5.59 -5.66 -10.12
CA ASP A 97 4.99 -5.60 -11.46
C ASP A 97 3.60 -6.24 -11.46
N TYR A 98 3.43 -7.35 -10.75
CA TYR A 98 2.12 -7.98 -10.60
C TYR A 98 1.12 -7.05 -9.90
N ILE A 99 1.56 -6.36 -8.84
CA ILE A 99 0.73 -5.39 -8.13
C ILE A 99 0.32 -4.24 -9.05
N LEU A 100 1.27 -3.73 -9.85
CA LEU A 100 1.00 -2.62 -10.78
C LEU A 100 -0.10 -2.93 -11.79
N MET A 101 -0.32 -4.19 -12.10
CA MET A 101 -1.35 -4.60 -13.06
C MET A 101 -2.76 -4.69 -12.45
N ASN A 102 -2.90 -4.52 -11.13
CA ASN A 102 -4.22 -4.62 -10.50
C ASN A 102 -5.28 -3.70 -11.13
N PRO A 103 -5.01 -2.42 -11.38
CA PRO A 103 -6.01 -1.56 -12.00
C PRO A 103 -6.38 -2.00 -13.43
N VAL A 104 -5.43 -2.57 -14.17
CA VAL A 104 -5.68 -3.10 -15.51
C VAL A 104 -6.58 -4.34 -15.41
N ARG A 105 -6.24 -5.28 -14.53
CA ARG A 105 -7.04 -6.50 -14.34
C ARG A 105 -8.46 -6.19 -13.86
N ALA A 106 -8.62 -5.11 -13.10
CA ALA A 106 -9.93 -4.68 -12.63
C ALA A 106 -10.72 -3.88 -13.68
N GLY A 107 -10.14 -3.60 -14.83
CA GLY A 107 -10.81 -2.87 -15.90
C GLY A 107 -10.91 -1.36 -15.66
N LEU A 108 -10.10 -0.82 -14.75
CA LEU A 108 -10.15 0.61 -14.40
C LEU A 108 -9.33 1.46 -15.37
N VAL A 109 -8.26 0.90 -15.92
CA VAL A 109 -7.41 1.55 -16.91
C VAL A 109 -6.96 0.50 -17.93
N ASP A 110 -6.46 0.93 -19.09
CA ASP A 110 -5.94 0.04 -20.12
C ASP A 110 -4.49 -0.34 -19.86
N GLU A 111 -3.71 0.59 -19.31
CA GLU A 111 -2.29 0.40 -19.03
C GLU A 111 -1.96 0.84 -17.61
N PRO A 112 -0.98 0.19 -16.94
CA PRO A 112 -0.67 0.50 -15.54
C PRO A 112 -0.21 1.95 -15.34
N GLU A 113 0.46 2.55 -16.31
CA GLU A 113 0.94 3.93 -16.23
C GLU A 113 -0.19 4.96 -16.13
N GLN A 114 -1.40 4.58 -16.53
CA GLN A 114 -2.57 5.45 -16.45
C GLN A 114 -3.15 5.54 -15.04
N TRP A 115 -2.71 4.67 -14.11
CA TRP A 115 -3.22 4.65 -12.73
C TRP A 115 -2.36 5.56 -11.84
N PRO A 116 -2.93 6.67 -11.30
CA PRO A 116 -2.13 7.65 -10.55
C PRO A 116 -1.94 7.30 -9.07
N HIS A 117 -2.68 6.32 -8.55
CA HIS A 117 -2.73 6.05 -7.11
C HIS A 117 -1.71 4.99 -6.71
N VAL A 118 -0.43 5.28 -6.94
CA VAL A 118 0.66 4.35 -6.65
C VAL A 118 1.90 5.11 -6.17
N PHE A 119 2.58 4.53 -5.18
CA PHE A 119 3.91 4.94 -4.73
C PHE A 119 4.88 3.83 -5.05
N ILE A 120 6.01 4.15 -5.68
CA ILE A 120 7.06 3.19 -6.04
C ILE A 120 8.40 3.76 -5.61
N ALA A 121 9.08 3.06 -4.70
CA ALA A 121 10.38 3.49 -4.20
C ALA A 121 11.55 3.08 -5.09
N ARG A 122 11.38 2.05 -5.93
CA ARG A 122 12.47 1.54 -6.77
C ARG A 122 13.00 2.59 -7.75
N ASP A 123 12.17 3.56 -8.14
CA ASP A 123 12.58 4.63 -9.04
C ASP A 123 13.59 5.57 -8.38
N ALA A 124 13.54 5.69 -7.06
CA ALA A 124 14.50 6.49 -6.30
C ALA A 124 15.88 5.84 -6.21
N LEU A 125 15.96 4.53 -6.47
CA LEU A 125 17.20 3.74 -6.41
C LEU A 125 17.83 3.53 -7.79
N GLY A 126 17.09 3.86 -8.82
CA GLY A 126 17.48 3.64 -10.20
C GLY A 126 18.54 4.57 -10.75
#